data_16be211ac9cc5f4a5207cb9079e459cb
#
_entry.id   16be211ac9cc5f4a5207cb9079e459cb
#
_cell.length_a   1.000
_cell.length_b   1.000
_cell.length_c   1.000
_cell.angle_alpha   90.00
_cell.angle_beta   90.00
_cell.angle_gamma   90.00
#
_symmetry.space_group_name_H-M   'P 1'
#
loop_
_entity.id
_entity.type
_entity.pdbx_description
1 polymer ?
#
loop_
_entity_poly.entity_id
_entity_poly.type
_entity_poly.pdbx_seq_one_letter_code
_entity_poly.pdbx_strand_id
1 'polypeptide(L)'
;MQGFVDVHSHVVPSGDDGAATVDEGVELCRIAFEAGTRILFATPHAHADWDHFPRTAGRRDLYERAFPLVRDAVAAWGLDLRRGWEVYPSLVADGEDPRGYVLEGTRAVLVEFPGWWLDVDGAVGLVADAARNVERAGLVPILAHPERCPPVAADPASVRRLAEAGWPLCLNGPSLTGDHGETAERTAWRLLEDGVVSIVASDAHGFARPPRIDVAFAAVSAKIGRAAALPLFDGGAVPWAA
;
A
#
# COMPACT_ATOMS: atom_id res chain seq x y z
N MET A 1 9.99 11.74 -18.67
CA MET A 1 10.15 11.56 -17.20
C MET A 1 9.49 10.24 -16.85
N GLN A 2 10.19 9.40 -16.14
CA GLN A 2 9.60 8.21 -15.52
C GLN A 2 8.56 8.72 -14.52
N GLY A 3 7.32 8.25 -14.59
CA GLY A 3 6.25 8.69 -13.68
C GLY A 3 6.32 8.01 -12.33
N PHE A 4 5.40 8.33 -11.44
CA PHE A 4 5.29 7.68 -10.14
C PHE A 4 4.76 6.25 -10.27
N VAL A 5 5.15 5.41 -9.34
CA VAL A 5 4.62 4.05 -9.10
C VAL A 5 3.91 4.05 -7.76
N ASP A 6 2.61 3.81 -7.78
CA ASP A 6 1.77 3.76 -6.59
C ASP A 6 1.37 2.30 -6.33
N VAL A 7 1.93 1.73 -5.26
CA VAL A 7 1.78 0.30 -4.95
C VAL A 7 0.56 -0.03 -4.11
N HIS A 8 -0.21 0.98 -3.69
CA HIS A 8 -1.31 0.80 -2.74
C HIS A 8 -2.47 1.76 -3.03
N SER A 9 -3.59 1.20 -3.50
CA SER A 9 -4.82 1.96 -3.72
C SER A 9 -6.05 1.05 -3.80
N HIS A 10 -7.23 1.59 -3.44
CA HIS A 10 -8.52 0.90 -3.51
C HIS A 10 -9.40 1.50 -4.63
N VAL A 11 -8.80 1.66 -5.81
CA VAL A 11 -9.45 2.32 -6.97
C VAL A 11 -10.31 1.39 -7.82
N VAL A 12 -10.44 0.11 -7.47
CA VAL A 12 -11.29 -0.85 -8.20
C VAL A 12 -12.35 -1.42 -7.27
N PRO A 13 -13.63 -1.42 -7.66
CA PRO A 13 -14.71 -2.00 -6.85
C PRO A 13 -14.43 -3.43 -6.42
N SER A 14 -14.46 -3.68 -5.12
CA SER A 14 -14.22 -4.99 -4.51
C SER A 14 -15.17 -5.31 -3.35
N GLY A 15 -16.03 -4.34 -2.98
CA GLY A 15 -16.89 -4.44 -1.81
C GLY A 15 -16.14 -4.17 -0.49
N ASP A 16 -14.98 -3.53 -0.53
CA ASP A 16 -14.32 -2.88 0.61
C ASP A 16 -14.74 -1.42 0.73
N ASP A 17 -13.96 -0.59 1.41
CA ASP A 17 -14.20 0.85 1.60
C ASP A 17 -13.56 1.73 0.51
N GLY A 18 -13.10 1.13 -0.59
CA GLY A 18 -12.60 1.83 -1.77
C GLY A 18 -13.68 2.26 -2.74
N ALA A 19 -13.35 2.31 -4.03
CA ALA A 19 -14.29 2.68 -5.11
C ALA A 19 -15.54 1.79 -5.10
N ALA A 20 -16.72 2.41 -5.09
CA ALA A 20 -17.99 1.70 -5.07
C ALA A 20 -18.45 1.26 -6.47
N THR A 21 -18.04 1.98 -7.52
CA THR A 21 -18.44 1.73 -8.91
C THR A 21 -17.27 1.78 -9.88
N VAL A 22 -17.43 1.17 -11.06
CA VAL A 22 -16.43 1.23 -12.14
C VAL A 22 -16.16 2.69 -12.56
N ASP A 23 -17.20 3.52 -12.66
CA ASP A 23 -17.05 4.93 -13.05
C ASP A 23 -16.24 5.71 -12.02
N GLU A 24 -16.47 5.46 -10.71
CA GLU A 24 -15.66 6.04 -9.64
C GLU A 24 -14.21 5.57 -9.73
N GLY A 25 -13.98 4.28 -9.96
CA GLY A 25 -12.64 3.73 -10.14
C GLY A 25 -11.89 4.36 -11.31
N VAL A 26 -12.56 4.55 -12.44
CA VAL A 26 -11.99 5.24 -13.62
C VAL A 26 -11.62 6.68 -13.28
N GLU A 27 -12.50 7.40 -12.57
CA GLU A 27 -12.23 8.79 -12.18
C GLU A 27 -11.06 8.90 -11.18
N LEU A 28 -10.96 7.98 -10.21
CA LEU A 28 -9.81 7.92 -9.32
C LEU A 28 -8.50 7.64 -10.08
N CYS A 29 -8.53 6.70 -11.04
CA CYS A 29 -7.39 6.45 -11.92
C CYS A 29 -7.00 7.69 -12.74
N ARG A 30 -8.00 8.51 -13.19
CA ARG A 30 -7.73 9.77 -13.88
C ARG A 30 -7.00 10.76 -12.97
N ILE A 31 -7.45 10.89 -11.72
CA ILE A 31 -6.77 11.74 -10.71
C ILE A 31 -5.32 11.27 -10.50
N ALA A 32 -5.09 9.95 -10.35
CA ALA A 32 -3.75 9.40 -10.21
C ALA A 32 -2.86 9.72 -11.41
N PHE A 33 -3.39 9.54 -12.63
CA PHE A 33 -2.67 9.81 -13.86
C PHE A 33 -2.29 11.29 -13.99
N GLU A 34 -3.21 12.22 -13.69
CA GLU A 34 -2.98 13.66 -13.68
C GLU A 34 -1.97 14.08 -12.61
N ALA A 35 -1.95 13.38 -11.47
CA ALA A 35 -0.94 13.53 -10.42
C ALA A 35 0.45 13.01 -10.83
N GLY A 36 0.59 12.36 -11.99
CA GLY A 36 1.87 11.88 -12.51
C GLY A 36 2.12 10.38 -12.29
N THR A 37 1.19 9.64 -11.74
CA THR A 37 1.27 8.17 -11.63
C THR A 37 1.24 7.53 -13.02
N ARG A 38 2.08 6.52 -13.23
CA ARG A 38 2.14 5.75 -14.49
C ARG A 38 1.92 4.26 -14.28
N ILE A 39 2.24 3.76 -13.09
CA ILE A 39 1.89 2.41 -12.65
C ILE A 39 1.11 2.55 -11.36
N LEU A 40 -0.10 1.99 -11.33
CA LEU A 40 -1.01 2.04 -10.19
C LEU A 40 -1.45 0.61 -9.85
N PHE A 41 -1.26 0.19 -8.60
CA PHE A 41 -1.77 -1.10 -8.15
C PHE A 41 -3.11 -0.92 -7.44
N ALA A 42 -4.12 -1.65 -7.91
CA ALA A 42 -5.38 -1.80 -7.20
C ALA A 42 -5.24 -2.94 -6.19
N THR A 43 -5.25 -2.62 -4.92
CA THR A 43 -4.95 -3.52 -3.80
C THR A 43 -6.09 -3.54 -2.78
N PRO A 44 -7.29 -4.04 -3.14
CA PRO A 44 -8.38 -4.12 -2.19
C PRO A 44 -8.01 -4.99 -0.99
N HIS A 45 -8.68 -4.76 0.14
CA HIS A 45 -8.46 -5.52 1.37
C HIS A 45 -8.75 -7.02 1.20
N ALA A 46 -7.85 -7.84 1.72
CA ALA A 46 -7.99 -9.29 1.87
C ALA A 46 -7.80 -9.66 3.34
N HIS A 47 -8.91 -9.82 4.07
CA HIS A 47 -8.93 -10.19 5.47
C HIS A 47 -9.43 -11.63 5.65
N ALA A 48 -9.22 -12.18 6.84
CA ALA A 48 -9.79 -13.46 7.26
C ALA A 48 -11.32 -13.35 7.44
N ASP A 49 -12.02 -14.47 7.42
CA ASP A 49 -13.50 -14.54 7.42
C ASP A 49 -14.19 -13.87 8.63
N TRP A 50 -13.45 -13.64 9.71
CA TRP A 50 -13.94 -13.02 10.95
C TRP A 50 -13.76 -11.50 11.03
N ASP A 51 -13.16 -10.88 10.01
CA ASP A 51 -12.79 -9.47 10.00
C ASP A 51 -13.70 -8.61 9.11
N HIS A 52 -13.45 -7.30 9.06
CA HIS A 52 -14.29 -6.30 8.38
C HIS A 52 -14.38 -6.48 6.86
N PHE A 53 -13.28 -6.91 6.22
CA PHE A 53 -13.21 -7.10 4.78
C PHE A 53 -12.76 -8.51 4.39
N PRO A 54 -13.52 -9.56 4.79
CA PRO A 54 -13.14 -10.94 4.50
C PRO A 54 -13.05 -11.16 2.98
N ARG A 55 -12.04 -11.90 2.54
CA ARG A 55 -11.85 -12.26 1.13
C ARG A 55 -12.85 -13.34 0.71
N THR A 56 -14.13 -12.98 0.72
CA THR A 56 -15.20 -13.90 0.28
C THR A 56 -15.17 -14.13 -1.23
N ALA A 57 -15.77 -15.23 -1.69
CA ALA A 57 -15.93 -15.50 -3.12
C ALA A 57 -16.66 -14.35 -3.85
N GLY A 58 -17.71 -13.79 -3.23
CA GLY A 58 -18.48 -12.68 -3.81
C GLY A 58 -17.67 -11.41 -4.01
N ARG A 59 -16.81 -11.03 -3.03
CA ARG A 59 -15.92 -9.87 -3.16
C ARG A 59 -14.85 -10.10 -4.22
N ARG A 60 -14.23 -11.27 -4.22
CA ARG A 60 -13.26 -11.65 -5.25
C ARG A 60 -13.89 -11.60 -6.65
N ASP A 61 -15.08 -12.17 -6.81
CA ASP A 61 -15.79 -12.15 -8.09
C ASP A 61 -16.17 -10.73 -8.52
N LEU A 62 -16.52 -9.84 -7.60
CA LEU A 62 -16.77 -8.42 -7.89
C LEU A 62 -15.49 -7.75 -8.42
N TYR A 63 -14.37 -7.91 -7.70
CA TYR A 63 -13.07 -7.36 -8.10
C TYR A 63 -12.63 -7.89 -9.48
N GLU A 64 -12.73 -9.20 -9.71
CA GLU A 64 -12.35 -9.81 -10.99
C GLU A 64 -13.19 -9.34 -12.18
N ARG A 65 -14.46 -9.01 -11.95
CA ARG A 65 -15.32 -8.43 -13.01
C ARG A 65 -15.07 -6.94 -13.20
N ALA A 66 -14.83 -6.18 -12.14
CA ALA A 66 -14.64 -4.73 -12.22
C ALA A 66 -13.27 -4.34 -12.77
N PHE A 67 -12.22 -5.07 -12.39
CA PHE A 67 -10.84 -4.76 -12.73
C PHE A 67 -10.59 -4.58 -14.25
N PRO A 68 -10.98 -5.51 -15.15
CA PRO A 68 -10.75 -5.32 -16.58
C PRO A 68 -11.52 -4.11 -17.14
N LEU A 69 -12.69 -3.79 -16.61
CA LEU A 69 -13.48 -2.64 -17.06
C LEU A 69 -12.76 -1.32 -16.74
N VAL A 70 -12.24 -1.17 -15.52
CA VAL A 70 -11.46 0.01 -15.14
C VAL A 70 -10.15 0.06 -15.93
N ARG A 71 -9.40 -1.04 -16.00
CA ARG A 71 -8.12 -1.11 -16.71
C ARG A 71 -8.24 -0.74 -18.18
N ASP A 72 -9.24 -1.28 -18.87
CA ASP A 72 -9.45 -1.03 -20.31
C ASP A 72 -9.84 0.43 -20.56
N ALA A 73 -10.64 1.04 -19.66
CA ALA A 73 -11.03 2.44 -19.76
C ALA A 73 -9.82 3.41 -19.59
N VAL A 74 -8.85 3.06 -18.77
CA VAL A 74 -7.70 3.94 -18.45
C VAL A 74 -6.46 3.68 -19.32
N ALA A 75 -6.41 2.55 -20.02
CA ALA A 75 -5.26 2.13 -20.83
C ALA A 75 -4.88 3.18 -21.91
N ALA A 76 -5.87 3.84 -22.50
CA ALA A 76 -5.66 4.86 -23.55
C ALA A 76 -4.88 6.09 -23.03
N TRP A 77 -4.86 6.33 -21.73
CA TRP A 77 -4.10 7.45 -21.12
C TRP A 77 -2.63 7.12 -20.92
N GLY A 78 -2.26 5.84 -21.01
CA GLY A 78 -0.92 5.36 -20.67
C GLY A 78 -0.72 5.13 -19.16
N LEU A 79 -1.81 4.94 -18.42
CA LEU A 79 -1.77 4.43 -17.05
C LEU A 79 -1.76 2.89 -17.08
N ASP A 80 -0.75 2.29 -16.48
CA ASP A 80 -0.64 0.84 -16.28
C ASP A 80 -1.29 0.46 -14.95
N LEU A 81 -2.58 0.09 -15.00
CA LEU A 81 -3.32 -0.38 -13.83
C LEU A 81 -3.06 -1.87 -13.63
N ARG A 82 -2.54 -2.24 -12.47
CA ARG A 82 -2.14 -3.59 -12.09
C ARG A 82 -2.92 -4.13 -10.92
N ARG A 83 -3.06 -5.47 -10.86
CA ARG A 83 -3.73 -6.17 -9.77
C ARG A 83 -2.83 -6.32 -8.57
N GLY A 84 -3.44 -6.37 -7.39
CA GLY A 84 -2.83 -6.74 -6.14
C GLY A 84 -3.89 -6.98 -5.07
N TRP A 85 -3.43 -7.18 -3.86
CA TRP A 85 -4.23 -7.26 -2.65
C TRP A 85 -3.47 -6.62 -1.51
N GLU A 86 -4.15 -5.90 -0.64
CA GLU A 86 -3.66 -5.55 0.68
C GLU A 86 -4.08 -6.66 1.64
N VAL A 87 -3.07 -7.38 2.17
CA VAL A 87 -3.31 -8.59 2.97
C VAL A 87 -3.24 -8.25 4.44
N TYR A 88 -4.32 -8.52 5.15
CA TYR A 88 -4.28 -8.49 6.62
C TYR A 88 -3.35 -9.58 7.14
N PRO A 89 -2.41 -9.26 8.04
CA PRO A 89 -1.29 -10.15 8.32
C PRO A 89 -1.69 -11.52 8.89
N SER A 90 -2.80 -11.65 9.66
CA SER A 90 -3.25 -12.95 10.19
C SER A 90 -3.55 -13.94 9.07
N LEU A 91 -4.08 -13.49 7.94
CA LEU A 91 -4.44 -14.35 6.83
C LEU A 91 -3.25 -15.21 6.35
N VAL A 92 -2.09 -14.58 6.19
CA VAL A 92 -0.85 -15.24 5.76
C VAL A 92 -0.11 -15.86 6.94
N ALA A 93 -0.13 -15.24 8.13
CA ALA A 93 0.46 -15.81 9.34
C ALA A 93 -0.18 -17.15 9.71
N ASP A 94 -1.49 -17.27 9.51
CA ASP A 94 -2.27 -18.49 9.80
C ASP A 94 -2.19 -19.56 8.70
N GLY A 95 -1.42 -19.31 7.62
CA GLY A 95 -1.03 -20.34 6.65
C GLY A 95 -1.69 -20.25 5.28
N GLU A 96 -2.42 -19.20 4.96
CA GLU A 96 -2.85 -18.92 3.57
C GLU A 96 -1.63 -18.74 2.65
N ASP A 97 -1.68 -19.30 1.43
CA ASP A 97 -0.56 -19.19 0.49
C ASP A 97 -0.41 -17.75 -0.03
N PRO A 98 0.70 -17.05 0.28
CA PRO A 98 0.90 -15.67 -0.13
C PRO A 98 1.01 -15.48 -1.66
N ARG A 99 1.24 -16.55 -2.44
CA ARG A 99 1.28 -16.48 -3.90
C ARG A 99 -0.04 -16.03 -4.51
N GLY A 100 -1.16 -16.23 -3.82
CA GLY A 100 -2.49 -15.77 -4.22
C GLY A 100 -2.69 -14.24 -4.14
N TYR A 101 -1.70 -13.49 -3.62
CA TYR A 101 -1.81 -12.06 -3.29
C TYR A 101 -0.71 -11.19 -3.90
N VAL A 102 0.09 -11.76 -4.79
CA VAL A 102 1.23 -11.07 -5.41
C VAL A 102 0.76 -9.85 -6.22
N LEU A 103 1.44 -8.73 -6.06
CA LEU A 103 1.28 -7.57 -6.92
C LEU A 103 1.70 -7.93 -8.36
N GLU A 104 0.82 -7.72 -9.33
CA GLU A 104 1.00 -8.12 -10.73
C GLU A 104 2.31 -7.61 -11.33
N GLY A 105 3.14 -8.51 -11.89
CA GLY A 105 4.43 -8.17 -12.46
C GLY A 105 5.57 -7.98 -11.45
N THR A 106 5.36 -8.38 -10.21
CA THR A 106 6.36 -8.28 -9.14
C THR A 106 6.54 -9.62 -8.42
N ARG A 107 7.42 -9.64 -7.42
CA ARG A 107 7.51 -10.69 -6.40
C ARG A 107 7.03 -10.19 -5.03
N ALA A 108 6.28 -9.10 -5.01
CA ALA A 108 5.82 -8.46 -3.78
C ALA A 108 4.45 -8.93 -3.34
N VAL A 109 4.24 -8.98 -2.02
CA VAL A 109 2.94 -9.06 -1.36
C VAL A 109 2.84 -7.86 -0.42
N LEU A 110 1.75 -7.08 -0.54
CA LEU A 110 1.49 -5.94 0.33
C LEU A 110 0.82 -6.45 1.60
N VAL A 111 1.48 -6.27 2.75
CA VAL A 111 1.02 -6.73 4.08
C VAL A 111 0.67 -5.51 4.92
N GLU A 112 -0.56 -5.46 5.39
CA GLU A 112 -1.12 -4.37 6.19
C GLU A 112 -0.53 -4.33 7.61
N PHE A 113 -0.24 -3.13 8.14
CA PHE A 113 -0.10 -2.94 9.58
C PHE A 113 -1.47 -2.70 10.21
N PRO A 114 -1.87 -3.48 11.25
CA PRO A 114 -3.17 -3.31 11.89
C PRO A 114 -3.35 -1.92 12.50
N GLY A 115 -4.51 -1.31 12.25
CA GLY A 115 -4.85 0.03 12.76
C GLY A 115 -5.41 0.06 14.19
N TRP A 116 -5.60 -1.09 14.85
CA TRP A 116 -6.34 -1.17 16.13
C TRP A 116 -5.75 -2.09 17.20
N TRP A 117 -4.49 -2.44 17.11
CA TRP A 117 -3.82 -3.26 18.14
C TRP A 117 -3.52 -2.45 19.39
N LEU A 118 -3.58 -3.11 20.55
CA LEU A 118 -3.40 -2.47 21.84
C LEU A 118 -1.96 -2.51 22.36
N ASP A 119 -1.13 -3.41 21.82
CA ASP A 119 0.29 -3.53 22.21
C ASP A 119 1.23 -3.65 21.02
N VAL A 120 2.48 -3.20 21.22
CA VAL A 120 3.51 -3.14 20.18
C VAL A 120 3.95 -4.54 19.74
N ASP A 121 4.18 -5.44 20.70
CA ASP A 121 4.74 -6.76 20.43
C ASP A 121 3.76 -7.61 19.62
N GLY A 122 2.46 -7.52 19.95
CA GLY A 122 1.41 -8.22 19.22
C GLY A 122 1.28 -7.76 17.77
N ALA A 123 1.20 -6.44 17.54
CA ALA A 123 1.05 -5.87 16.19
C ALA A 123 2.29 -6.12 15.32
N VAL A 124 3.47 -5.75 15.80
CA VAL A 124 4.73 -5.91 15.06
C VAL A 124 5.09 -7.40 14.91
N GLY A 125 4.81 -8.21 15.93
CA GLY A 125 5.01 -9.67 15.91
C GLY A 125 4.18 -10.34 14.82
N LEU A 126 2.89 -10.03 14.73
CA LEU A 126 1.99 -10.58 13.71
C LEU A 126 2.42 -10.21 12.29
N VAL A 127 2.78 -8.94 12.07
CA VAL A 127 3.30 -8.49 10.76
C VAL A 127 4.61 -9.21 10.42
N ALA A 128 5.50 -9.38 11.41
CA ALA A 128 6.75 -10.11 11.20
C ALA A 128 6.53 -11.59 10.88
N ASP A 129 5.53 -12.25 11.48
CA ASP A 129 5.17 -13.64 11.16
C ASP A 129 4.63 -13.77 9.74
N ALA A 130 3.73 -12.88 9.35
CA ALA A 130 3.22 -12.79 7.98
C ALA A 130 4.36 -12.55 6.97
N ALA A 131 5.22 -11.58 7.24
CA ALA A 131 6.37 -11.26 6.38
C ALA A 131 7.32 -12.43 6.20
N ARG A 132 7.64 -13.18 7.29
CA ARG A 132 8.44 -14.41 7.20
C ARG A 132 7.78 -15.49 6.35
N ASN A 133 6.46 -15.63 6.39
CA ASN A 133 5.74 -16.60 5.56
C ASN A 133 5.76 -16.20 4.08
N VAL A 134 5.63 -14.90 3.78
CA VAL A 134 5.82 -14.35 2.42
C VAL A 134 7.24 -14.66 1.92
N GLU A 135 8.26 -14.40 2.73
CA GLU A 135 9.65 -14.65 2.37
C GLU A 135 9.96 -16.15 2.16
N ARG A 136 9.42 -17.04 3.00
CA ARG A 136 9.53 -18.50 2.84
C ARG A 136 8.90 -19.00 1.53
N ALA A 137 7.90 -18.29 1.01
CA ALA A 137 7.30 -18.58 -0.30
C ALA A 137 8.16 -18.07 -1.49
N GLY A 138 9.32 -17.45 -1.24
CA GLY A 138 10.21 -16.87 -2.24
C GLY A 138 9.75 -15.49 -2.73
N LEU A 139 8.89 -14.83 -1.96
CA LEU A 139 8.33 -13.51 -2.25
C LEU A 139 8.93 -12.45 -1.33
N VAL A 140 8.60 -11.19 -1.56
CA VAL A 140 9.08 -10.06 -0.76
C VAL A 140 7.87 -9.35 -0.13
N PRO A 141 7.77 -9.25 1.20
CA PRO A 141 6.71 -8.47 1.83
C PRO A 141 7.00 -6.98 1.67
N ILE A 142 6.01 -6.19 1.23
CA ILE A 142 5.98 -4.73 1.39
C ILE A 142 5.06 -4.45 2.56
N LEU A 143 5.54 -3.74 3.58
CA LEU A 143 4.81 -3.51 4.82
C LEU A 143 4.12 -2.15 4.77
N ALA A 144 2.78 -2.16 4.68
CA ALA A 144 1.97 -0.97 4.44
C ALA A 144 1.69 -0.17 5.72
N HIS A 145 1.84 1.13 5.62
CA HIS A 145 1.47 2.20 6.55
C HIS A 145 1.71 1.93 8.05
N PRO A 146 2.94 1.54 8.46
CA PRO A 146 3.28 1.33 9.87
C PRO A 146 2.99 2.56 10.75
N GLU A 147 3.03 3.76 10.17
CA GLU A 147 2.75 5.03 10.87
C GLU A 147 1.31 5.17 11.33
N ARG A 148 0.38 4.39 10.74
CA ARG A 148 -1.03 4.35 11.13
C ARG A 148 -1.33 3.33 12.22
N CYS A 149 -0.35 2.48 12.56
CA CYS A 149 -0.47 1.50 13.63
C CYS A 149 -0.21 2.18 14.99
N PRO A 150 -1.19 2.24 15.92
CA PRO A 150 -1.01 2.93 17.19
C PRO A 150 0.18 2.45 18.02
N PRO A 151 0.47 1.15 18.13
CA PRO A 151 1.69 0.65 18.74
C PRO A 151 2.98 1.20 18.13
N VAL A 152 3.08 1.26 16.79
CA VAL A 152 4.23 1.83 16.10
C VAL A 152 4.34 3.34 16.34
N ALA A 153 3.21 4.05 16.40
CA ALA A 153 3.20 5.47 16.74
C ALA A 153 3.72 5.73 18.17
N ALA A 154 3.48 4.80 19.09
CA ALA A 154 3.98 4.86 20.46
C ALA A 154 5.50 4.55 20.55
N ASP A 155 5.97 3.59 19.73
CA ASP A 155 7.40 3.23 19.62
C ASP A 155 7.81 3.02 18.15
N PRO A 156 8.16 4.10 17.42
CA PRO A 156 8.57 4.01 16.01
C PRO A 156 9.84 3.17 15.77
N ALA A 157 10.66 2.96 16.81
CA ALA A 157 11.85 2.12 16.70
C ALA A 157 11.51 0.63 16.55
N SER A 158 10.30 0.22 16.93
CA SER A 158 9.85 -1.18 16.87
C SER A 158 9.89 -1.77 15.44
N VAL A 159 9.67 -0.94 14.40
CA VAL A 159 9.70 -1.39 13.00
C VAL A 159 11.10 -1.40 12.37
N ARG A 160 12.11 -0.88 13.05
CA ARG A 160 13.50 -0.84 12.53
C ARG A 160 14.01 -2.24 12.16
N ARG A 161 13.72 -3.24 12.98
CA ARG A 161 14.14 -4.63 12.75
C ARG A 161 13.51 -5.22 11.49
N LEU A 162 12.33 -4.77 11.11
CA LEU A 162 11.65 -5.21 9.89
C LEU A 162 12.36 -4.62 8.66
N ALA A 163 12.73 -3.34 8.71
CA ALA A 163 13.53 -2.70 7.66
C ALA A 163 14.95 -3.32 7.56
N GLU A 164 15.59 -3.62 8.69
CA GLU A 164 16.90 -4.29 8.75
C GLU A 164 16.87 -5.73 8.21
N ALA A 165 15.70 -6.40 8.25
CA ALA A 165 15.48 -7.69 7.58
C ALA A 165 15.40 -7.56 6.05
N GLY A 166 15.41 -6.32 5.51
CA GLY A 166 15.33 -6.04 4.09
C GLY A 166 13.87 -5.97 3.56
N TRP A 167 12.89 -5.86 4.45
CA TRP A 167 11.49 -5.74 4.07
C TRP A 167 11.13 -4.26 3.86
N PRO A 168 10.70 -3.85 2.63
CA PRO A 168 10.35 -2.47 2.33
C PRO A 168 9.20 -1.97 3.21
N LEU A 169 9.41 -0.84 3.91
CA LEU A 169 8.33 -0.11 4.58
C LEU A 169 7.72 0.90 3.60
N CYS A 170 6.40 0.84 3.44
CA CYS A 170 5.61 1.73 2.61
C CYS A 170 4.78 2.66 3.48
N LEU A 171 5.03 3.98 3.42
CA LEU A 171 4.19 4.98 4.08
C LEU A 171 3.01 5.39 3.21
N ASN A 172 1.94 5.85 3.86
CA ASN A 172 0.87 6.56 3.18
C ASN A 172 1.26 8.02 2.94
N GLY A 173 1.14 8.48 1.71
CA GLY A 173 1.35 9.86 1.34
C GLY A 173 0.50 10.85 2.16
N PRO A 174 -0.82 10.60 2.35
CA PRO A 174 -1.69 11.38 3.21
C PRO A 174 -1.22 11.51 4.67
N SER A 175 -0.47 10.54 5.20
CA SER A 175 0.13 10.68 6.53
C SER A 175 1.19 11.79 6.57
N LEU A 176 1.98 11.94 5.50
CA LEU A 176 3.02 12.97 5.40
C LEU A 176 2.46 14.40 5.24
N THR A 177 1.17 14.52 4.92
CA THR A 177 0.48 15.80 4.70
C THR A 177 -0.56 16.12 5.79
N GLY A 178 -0.64 15.27 6.83
CA GLY A 178 -1.51 15.48 8.00
C GLY A 178 -2.95 14.97 7.84
N ASP A 179 -3.33 14.42 6.68
CA ASP A 179 -4.70 13.97 6.41
C ASP A 179 -5.13 12.79 7.31
N HIS A 180 -4.17 12.01 7.82
CA HIS A 180 -4.40 10.93 8.80
C HIS A 180 -4.23 11.36 10.26
N GLY A 181 -4.15 12.68 10.50
CA GLY A 181 -4.01 13.28 11.82
C GLY A 181 -2.57 13.39 12.30
N GLU A 182 -2.39 14.24 13.32
CA GLU A 182 -1.09 14.68 13.81
C GLU A 182 -0.17 13.53 14.27
N THR A 183 -0.75 12.47 14.86
CA THR A 183 0.04 11.32 15.33
C THR A 183 0.63 10.54 14.16
N ALA A 184 -0.15 10.24 13.12
CA ALA A 184 0.34 9.56 11.93
C ALA A 184 1.35 10.41 11.18
N GLU A 185 1.11 11.72 11.05
CA GLU A 185 2.03 12.67 10.42
C GLU A 185 3.40 12.67 11.11
N ARG A 186 3.40 12.87 12.42
CA ARG A 186 4.64 12.89 13.22
C ARG A 186 5.41 11.56 13.12
N THR A 187 4.68 10.44 13.15
CA THR A 187 5.28 9.10 13.02
C THR A 187 5.86 8.87 11.64
N ALA A 188 5.12 9.24 10.57
CA ALA A 188 5.58 9.12 9.19
C ALA A 188 6.88 9.90 8.94
N TRP A 189 6.93 11.16 9.39
CA TRP A 189 8.15 11.97 9.28
C TRP A 189 9.30 11.39 10.08
N ARG A 190 9.03 10.85 11.27
CA ARG A 190 10.06 10.20 12.09
C ARG A 190 10.64 8.97 11.39
N LEU A 191 9.81 8.08 10.84
CA LEU A 191 10.27 6.89 10.11
C LEU A 191 11.07 7.28 8.85
N LEU A 192 10.66 8.34 8.16
CA LEU A 192 11.40 8.85 7.02
C LEU A 192 12.78 9.40 7.42
N GLU A 193 12.87 10.19 8.51
CA GLU A 193 14.12 10.74 9.05
C GLU A 193 15.06 9.64 9.56
N ASP A 194 14.52 8.56 10.10
CA ASP A 194 15.29 7.39 10.54
C ASP A 194 15.82 6.56 9.35
N GLY A 195 15.42 6.89 8.09
CA GLY A 195 15.90 6.24 6.88
C GLY A 195 15.41 4.80 6.69
N VAL A 196 14.30 4.41 7.34
CA VAL A 196 13.75 3.05 7.26
C VAL A 196 12.66 2.89 6.20
N VAL A 197 12.22 4.00 5.59
CA VAL A 197 11.17 4.03 4.57
C VAL A 197 11.75 3.74 3.20
N SER A 198 11.10 2.87 2.44
CA SER A 198 11.52 2.50 1.09
C SER A 198 10.54 2.95 0.01
N ILE A 199 9.25 3.12 0.34
CA ILE A 199 8.16 3.41 -0.60
C ILE A 199 7.19 4.39 0.05
N VAL A 200 6.58 5.24 -0.78
CA VAL A 200 5.39 6.05 -0.42
C VAL A 200 4.29 5.75 -1.43
N ALA A 201 3.09 5.46 -0.95
CA ALA A 201 1.91 5.15 -1.75
C ALA A 201 0.72 6.03 -1.36
N SER A 202 -0.36 6.03 -2.15
CA SER A 202 -1.52 6.88 -1.84
C SER A 202 -2.46 6.29 -0.81
N ASP A 203 -2.64 4.98 -0.81
CA ASP A 203 -3.70 4.31 -0.05
C ASP A 203 -5.07 4.97 -0.30
N ALA A 204 -5.35 5.23 -1.57
CA ALA A 204 -6.53 5.98 -1.99
C ALA A 204 -7.82 5.18 -1.79
N HIS A 205 -8.85 5.84 -1.19
CA HIS A 205 -10.14 5.25 -0.88
C HIS A 205 -11.28 6.20 -1.29
N GLY A 206 -11.49 6.39 -2.59
CA GLY A 206 -12.52 7.27 -3.11
C GLY A 206 -12.12 8.77 -3.12
N PHE A 207 -13.10 9.65 -3.35
CA PHE A 207 -12.84 11.08 -3.53
C PHE A 207 -12.43 11.82 -2.26
N ALA A 208 -12.74 11.27 -1.08
CA ALA A 208 -12.33 11.83 0.20
C ALA A 208 -10.84 11.59 0.49
N ARG A 209 -10.27 10.52 -0.07
CA ARG A 209 -8.83 10.17 -0.01
C ARG A 209 -8.35 9.83 -1.41
N PRO A 210 -8.18 10.84 -2.29
CA PRO A 210 -7.84 10.63 -3.71
C PRO A 210 -6.37 10.20 -3.87
N PRO A 211 -5.99 9.54 -4.98
CA PRO A 211 -4.64 9.08 -5.26
C PRO A 211 -3.71 10.24 -5.68
N ARG A 212 -3.46 11.18 -4.77
CA ARG A 212 -2.64 12.38 -4.97
C ARG A 212 -1.24 12.22 -4.41
N ILE A 213 -0.51 11.24 -4.96
CA ILE A 213 0.87 10.94 -4.55
C ILE A 213 1.84 12.12 -4.83
N ASP A 214 1.50 12.99 -5.77
CA ASP A 214 2.24 14.21 -6.10
C ASP A 214 2.33 15.21 -4.94
N VAL A 215 1.28 15.27 -4.11
CA VAL A 215 1.25 16.15 -2.92
C VAL A 215 2.26 15.67 -1.89
N ALA A 216 2.28 14.36 -1.61
CA ALA A 216 3.28 13.75 -0.72
C ALA A 216 4.71 13.91 -1.29
N PHE A 217 4.89 13.70 -2.61
CA PHE A 217 6.18 13.92 -3.26
C PHE A 217 6.68 15.37 -3.12
N ALA A 218 5.80 16.34 -3.25
CA ALA A 218 6.14 17.75 -3.06
C ALA A 218 6.58 18.02 -1.60
N ALA A 219 5.84 17.51 -0.61
CA ALA A 219 6.17 17.66 0.82
C ALA A 219 7.53 17.02 1.17
N VAL A 220 7.76 15.78 0.73
CA VAL A 220 9.04 15.07 0.95
C VAL A 220 10.19 15.79 0.23
N SER A 221 9.97 16.21 -1.02
CA SER A 221 10.98 16.94 -1.81
C SER A 221 11.37 18.28 -1.17
N ALA A 222 10.43 18.97 -0.55
CA ALA A 222 10.70 20.21 0.16
C ALA A 222 11.60 19.99 1.40
N LYS A 223 11.46 18.82 2.06
CA LYS A 223 12.20 18.51 3.29
C LYS A 223 13.58 17.90 3.04
N ILE A 224 13.70 16.94 2.12
CA ILE A 224 14.96 16.18 1.89
C ILE A 224 15.58 16.43 0.49
N GLY A 225 14.95 17.23 -0.33
CA GLY A 225 15.38 17.50 -1.71
C GLY A 225 14.83 16.47 -2.71
N ARG A 226 14.55 16.95 -3.95
CA ARG A 226 13.90 16.15 -5.00
C ARG A 226 14.67 14.86 -5.36
N ALA A 227 16.00 14.93 -5.41
CA ALA A 227 16.83 13.77 -5.78
C ALA A 227 16.76 12.65 -4.73
N ALA A 228 16.70 13.00 -3.45
CA ALA A 228 16.55 12.04 -2.36
C ALA A 228 15.10 11.53 -2.23
N ALA A 229 14.11 12.34 -2.56
CA ALA A 229 12.70 11.96 -2.52
C ALA A 229 12.30 10.98 -3.64
N LEU A 230 12.82 11.19 -4.85
CA LEU A 230 12.37 10.45 -6.05
C LEU A 230 12.39 8.92 -5.89
N PRO A 231 13.43 8.28 -5.31
CA PRO A 231 13.46 6.82 -5.16
C PRO A 231 12.32 6.23 -4.32
N LEU A 232 11.67 7.03 -3.47
CA LEU A 232 10.53 6.59 -2.66
C LEU A 232 9.23 6.50 -3.47
N PHE A 233 9.19 7.07 -4.67
CA PHE A 233 7.98 7.24 -5.49
C PHE A 233 8.11 6.66 -6.91
N ASP A 234 9.29 6.29 -7.36
CA ASP A 234 9.56 5.87 -8.74
C ASP A 234 9.51 4.35 -8.97
N GLY A 235 9.24 3.59 -7.90
CA GLY A 235 9.20 2.13 -7.94
C GLY A 235 10.57 1.45 -7.88
N GLY A 236 11.64 2.19 -7.58
CA GLY A 236 13.00 1.63 -7.46
C GLY A 236 13.14 0.57 -6.37
N ALA A 237 12.35 0.68 -5.30
CA ALA A 237 12.31 -0.30 -4.21
C ALA A 237 11.30 -1.44 -4.42
N VAL A 238 10.51 -1.43 -5.51
CA VAL A 238 9.56 -2.51 -5.81
C VAL A 238 10.32 -3.72 -6.35
N PRO A 239 10.10 -4.93 -5.80
CA PRO A 239 10.78 -6.14 -6.26
C PRO A 239 10.14 -6.67 -7.55
N TRP A 240 10.41 -6.04 -8.68
CA TRP A 240 9.90 -6.43 -9.99
C TRP A 240 10.25 -7.89 -10.35
N ALA A 241 9.34 -8.59 -11.02
CA ALA A 241 9.64 -9.87 -11.63
C ALA A 241 10.63 -9.67 -12.80
N ALA A 242 11.54 -10.63 -12.98
CA ALA A 242 12.54 -10.60 -14.06
C ALA A 242 11.89 -10.87 -15.43
#